data_14be88045d55e95e52877bea15f47139
#
_entry.id   14be88045d55e95e52877bea15f47139
#
_cell.length_a   1.000
_cell.length_b   1.000
_cell.length_c   1.000
_cell.angle_alpha   90.00
_cell.angle_beta   90.00
_cell.angle_gamma   90.00
#
_symmetry.space_group_name_H-M   'P 1'
#
loop_
_entity.id
_entity.type
_entity.pdbx_description
1 polymer ?
#
loop_
_entity_poly.entity_id
_entity_poly.type
_entity_poly.pdbx_seq_one_letter_code
_entity_poly.pdbx_strand_id
1 'polypeptide(L)'
;MQKLIDNFKTRNINGYLVSSRNEALNKALKLIPENSSVGFGGSVTLEQTGILDVLRERKDIQLLDRTKLKAPEQLHELYLEMFSCDVFLTSSNAITEKGQIVNVDGRGNRVAMITFGPKKVIIIVGKIKLPVT
;
A
#
# COMPACT_ATOMS: atom_id res chain seq x y z
N MET A 1 4.93 18.58 9.52
CA MET A 1 4.17 17.64 8.68
C MET A 1 3.58 18.25 7.43
N GLN A 2 3.11 19.50 7.49
CA GLN A 2 2.62 20.15 6.27
C GLN A 2 3.70 20.26 5.18
N LYS A 3 4.92 20.53 5.57
CA LYS A 3 6.05 20.59 4.63
C LYS A 3 6.27 19.26 3.89
N LEU A 4 6.11 18.15 4.59
CA LEU A 4 6.21 16.82 3.99
C LEU A 4 5.10 16.60 2.96
N ILE A 5 3.86 16.97 3.31
CA ILE A 5 2.71 16.88 2.40
C ILE A 5 2.95 17.73 1.14
N ASP A 6 3.48 18.94 1.31
CA ASP A 6 3.80 19.85 0.20
C ASP A 6 4.89 19.24 -0.69
N ASN A 7 5.90 18.63 -0.10
CA ASN A 7 6.97 17.96 -0.84
C ASN A 7 6.47 16.74 -1.62
N PHE A 8 5.53 15.98 -1.08
CA PHE A 8 4.88 14.91 -1.82
C PHE A 8 4.16 15.45 -3.06
N LYS A 9 3.47 16.58 -2.91
CA LYS A 9 2.74 17.18 -4.03
C LYS A 9 3.67 17.55 -5.19
N THR A 10 4.88 18.03 -4.90
CA THR A 10 5.86 18.34 -5.96
C THR A 10 6.32 17.10 -6.71
N ARG A 11 6.10 15.90 -6.16
CA ARG A 11 6.44 14.61 -6.74
C ARG A 11 5.22 13.88 -7.30
N ASN A 12 4.10 14.57 -7.47
CA ASN A 12 2.82 13.99 -7.90
C ASN A 12 2.29 12.90 -6.95
N ILE A 13 2.57 13.04 -5.66
CA ILE A 13 2.08 12.14 -4.62
C ILE A 13 1.08 12.91 -3.77
N ASN A 14 -0.13 12.36 -3.62
CA ASN A 14 -1.13 12.91 -2.72
C ASN A 14 -0.89 12.40 -1.31
N GLY A 15 -0.43 13.26 -0.43
CA GLY A 15 -0.18 12.92 0.97
C GLY A 15 -1.34 13.32 1.87
N TYR A 16 -1.66 12.46 2.83
CA TYR A 16 -2.72 12.69 3.81
C TYR A 16 -2.17 12.45 5.20
N LEU A 17 -2.30 13.44 6.07
CA LEU A 17 -1.94 13.30 7.47
C LEU A 17 -3.19 12.89 8.24
N VAL A 18 -3.11 11.76 8.94
CA VAL A 18 -4.19 11.25 9.77
C VAL A 18 -3.70 11.09 11.20
N SER A 19 -4.60 11.19 12.17
CA SER A 19 -4.26 11.20 13.59
C SER A 19 -4.39 9.86 14.29
N SER A 20 -4.96 8.86 13.60
CA SER A 20 -5.17 7.53 14.19
C SER A 20 -5.15 6.43 13.13
N ARG A 21 -4.98 5.19 13.59
CA ARG A 21 -5.09 4.01 12.72
C ARG A 21 -6.47 3.91 12.09
N ASN A 22 -7.51 4.26 12.84
CA ASN A 22 -8.88 4.23 12.34
C ASN A 22 -9.11 5.25 11.22
N GLU A 23 -8.56 6.45 11.35
CA GLU A 23 -8.60 7.45 10.28
C GLU A 23 -7.83 6.98 9.04
N ALA A 24 -6.68 6.33 9.23
CA ALA A 24 -5.91 5.76 8.12
C ALA A 24 -6.71 4.69 7.39
N LEU A 25 -7.36 3.81 8.14
CA LEU A 25 -8.24 2.77 7.60
C LEU A 25 -9.35 3.37 6.76
N ASN A 26 -10.09 4.33 7.32
CA ASN A 26 -11.23 4.94 6.65
C ASN A 26 -10.80 5.71 5.39
N LYS A 27 -9.68 6.41 5.46
CA LYS A 27 -9.15 7.13 4.29
C LYS A 27 -8.73 6.18 3.19
N ALA A 28 -8.03 5.11 3.52
CA ALA A 28 -7.60 4.12 2.54
C ALA A 28 -8.80 3.44 1.88
N LEU A 29 -9.82 3.07 2.64
CA LEU A 29 -11.02 2.45 2.09
C LEU A 29 -11.74 3.36 1.09
N LYS A 30 -11.76 4.67 1.34
CA LYS A 30 -12.36 5.65 0.40
C LYS A 30 -11.57 5.75 -0.90
N LEU A 31 -10.30 5.42 -0.89
CA LEU A 31 -9.44 5.48 -2.07
C LEU A 31 -9.51 4.22 -2.93
N ILE A 32 -10.21 3.19 -2.47
CA ILE A 32 -10.36 1.91 -3.17
C ILE A 32 -11.74 1.84 -3.81
N PRO A 33 -11.83 2.00 -5.15
CA PRO A 33 -13.12 1.98 -5.84
C PRO A 33 -13.80 0.61 -5.81
N GLU A 34 -15.11 0.61 -5.98
CA GLU A 34 -15.86 -0.62 -6.24
C GLU A 34 -15.35 -1.30 -7.51
N ASN A 35 -15.47 -2.61 -7.56
CA ASN A 35 -15.09 -3.45 -8.70
C ASN A 35 -13.59 -3.37 -9.04
N SER A 36 -12.76 -3.00 -8.05
CA SER A 36 -11.31 -2.98 -8.21
C SER A 36 -10.70 -4.34 -7.92
N SER A 37 -9.59 -4.65 -8.60
CA SER A 37 -8.66 -5.66 -8.14
C SER A 37 -7.66 -5.00 -7.19
N VAL A 38 -7.43 -5.63 -6.04
CA VAL A 38 -6.60 -5.07 -4.97
C VAL A 38 -5.54 -6.07 -4.56
N GLY A 39 -4.28 -5.67 -4.71
CA GLY A 39 -3.14 -6.42 -4.19
C GLY A 39 -2.54 -5.74 -2.97
N PHE A 40 -1.71 -6.45 -2.22
CA PHE A 40 -1.02 -5.86 -1.07
C PHE A 40 0.32 -6.53 -0.80
N GLY A 41 1.26 -5.74 -0.28
CA GLY A 41 2.53 -6.24 0.24
C GLY A 41 2.41 -6.63 1.72
N GLY A 42 3.27 -7.52 2.19
CA GLY A 42 3.35 -7.86 3.60
C GLY A 42 3.78 -6.65 4.42
N SER A 43 3.01 -6.30 5.45
CA SER A 43 3.29 -5.13 6.29
C SER A 43 2.60 -5.25 7.63
N VAL A 44 3.36 -5.04 8.69
CA VAL A 44 2.81 -4.93 10.05
C VAL A 44 1.85 -3.74 10.14
N THR A 45 2.17 -2.64 9.46
CA THR A 45 1.32 -1.45 9.44
C THR A 45 -0.05 -1.75 8.85
N LEU A 46 -0.13 -2.49 7.75
CA LEU A 46 -1.41 -2.89 7.16
C LEU A 46 -2.22 -3.78 8.11
N GLU A 47 -1.55 -4.71 8.78
CA GLU A 47 -2.21 -5.57 9.77
C GLU A 47 -2.74 -4.77 10.95
N GLN A 48 -1.95 -3.83 11.46
CA GLN A 48 -2.32 -3.01 12.62
C GLN A 48 -3.50 -2.08 12.34
N THR A 49 -3.68 -1.64 11.10
CA THR A 49 -4.84 -0.80 10.75
C THR A 49 -6.12 -1.60 10.63
N GLY A 50 -6.03 -2.92 10.46
CA GLY A 50 -7.19 -3.78 10.24
C GLY A 50 -7.74 -3.73 8.82
N ILE A 51 -7.07 -3.06 7.89
CA ILE A 51 -7.57 -2.87 6.53
C ILE A 51 -7.71 -4.20 5.78
N LEU A 52 -6.79 -5.14 5.99
CA LEU A 52 -6.85 -6.43 5.29
C LEU A 52 -8.10 -7.23 5.68
N ASP A 53 -8.48 -7.20 6.94
CA ASP A 53 -9.69 -7.87 7.41
C ASP A 53 -10.94 -7.25 6.77
N VAL A 54 -11.00 -5.92 6.69
CA VAL A 54 -12.12 -5.22 6.05
C VAL A 54 -12.18 -5.57 4.56
N LEU A 55 -11.05 -5.59 3.88
CA LEU A 55 -10.99 -5.92 2.46
C LEU A 55 -11.40 -7.37 2.19
N ARG A 56 -11.04 -8.30 3.07
CA ARG A 56 -11.48 -9.71 2.95
C ARG A 56 -12.99 -9.87 3.08
N GLU A 57 -13.65 -8.97 3.80
CA GLU A 57 -15.10 -8.96 3.94
C GLU A 57 -15.83 -8.26 2.78
N ARG A 58 -15.15 -7.41 2.01
CA ARG A 58 -15.76 -6.69 0.88
C ARG A 58 -16.01 -7.65 -0.28
N LYS A 59 -17.25 -7.65 -0.76
CA LYS A 59 -17.67 -8.49 -1.89
C LYS A 59 -17.61 -7.78 -3.24
N ASP A 60 -17.37 -6.47 -3.23
CA ASP A 60 -17.32 -5.62 -4.42
C ASP A 60 -15.93 -5.45 -5.00
N ILE A 61 -14.93 -6.16 -4.46
CA ILE A 61 -13.55 -6.12 -4.95
C ILE A 61 -13.02 -7.53 -5.15
N GLN A 62 -11.99 -7.66 -5.98
CA GLN A 62 -11.19 -8.87 -6.11
C GLN A 62 -9.90 -8.68 -5.31
N LEU A 63 -9.81 -9.31 -4.14
CA LEU A 63 -8.60 -9.24 -3.31
C LEU A 63 -7.62 -10.33 -3.72
N LEU A 64 -6.42 -9.93 -4.10
CA LEU A 64 -5.32 -10.84 -4.45
C LEU A 64 -4.55 -11.16 -3.16
N ASP A 65 -4.99 -12.22 -2.47
CA ASP A 65 -4.55 -12.56 -1.11
C ASP A 65 -3.65 -13.78 -1.12
N ARG A 66 -2.35 -13.57 -0.85
CA ARG A 66 -1.37 -14.66 -0.82
C ARG A 66 -1.61 -15.66 0.32
N THR A 67 -2.32 -15.26 1.37
CA THR A 67 -2.60 -16.16 2.49
C THR A 67 -3.62 -17.25 2.12
N LYS A 68 -4.30 -17.10 0.99
CA LYS A 68 -5.28 -18.06 0.48
C LYS A 68 -4.72 -19.04 -0.56
N LEU A 69 -3.43 -18.93 -0.86
CA LEU A 69 -2.78 -19.85 -1.79
C LEU A 69 -2.62 -21.23 -1.17
N LYS A 70 -2.86 -22.26 -1.97
CA LYS A 70 -2.75 -23.67 -1.56
C LYS A 70 -1.38 -24.25 -1.84
N ALA A 71 -0.62 -23.68 -2.78
CA ALA A 71 0.68 -24.17 -3.19
C ALA A 71 1.64 -23.00 -3.40
N PRO A 72 2.91 -23.13 -2.98
CA PRO A 72 3.93 -22.09 -3.15
C PRO A 72 4.14 -21.66 -4.60
N GLU A 73 3.94 -22.57 -5.56
CA GLU A 73 4.09 -22.31 -6.98
C GLU A 73 3.12 -21.27 -7.51
N GLN A 74 1.98 -21.09 -6.85
CA GLN A 74 0.97 -20.11 -7.22
C GLN A 74 1.38 -18.68 -6.87
N LEU A 75 2.40 -18.51 -6.03
CA LEU A 75 2.81 -17.19 -5.56
C LEU A 75 3.33 -16.30 -6.68
N HIS A 76 4.11 -16.85 -7.61
CA HIS A 76 4.63 -16.09 -8.74
C HIS A 76 3.49 -15.57 -9.64
N GLU A 77 2.50 -16.41 -9.93
CA GLU A 77 1.33 -16.01 -10.72
C GLU A 77 0.54 -14.93 -10.01
N LEU A 78 0.38 -15.03 -8.70
CA LEU A 78 -0.31 -14.02 -7.91
C LEU A 78 0.42 -12.68 -7.97
N TYR A 79 1.75 -12.67 -7.90
CA TYR A 79 2.52 -11.44 -8.04
C TYR A 79 2.36 -10.82 -9.43
N LEU A 80 2.28 -11.63 -10.48
CA LEU A 80 1.99 -11.12 -11.82
C LEU A 80 0.61 -10.48 -11.91
N GLU A 81 -0.39 -11.07 -11.26
CA GLU A 81 -1.72 -10.47 -11.17
C GLU A 81 -1.70 -9.15 -10.38
N MET A 82 -0.96 -9.11 -9.26
CA MET A 82 -0.80 -7.89 -8.49
C MET A 82 -0.13 -6.78 -9.29
N PHE A 83 0.81 -7.14 -10.16
CA PHE A 83 1.50 -6.18 -11.02
C PHE A 83 0.54 -5.43 -11.94
N SER A 84 -0.55 -6.06 -12.33
CA SER A 84 -1.57 -5.46 -13.20
C SER A 84 -2.85 -5.06 -12.47
N CYS A 85 -2.87 -5.07 -11.13
CA CYS A 85 -4.07 -4.76 -10.37
C CYS A 85 -4.44 -3.27 -10.40
N ASP A 86 -5.67 -2.98 -10.00
CA ASP A 86 -6.15 -1.60 -9.96
C ASP A 86 -5.56 -0.81 -8.79
N VAL A 87 -5.45 -1.43 -7.62
CA VAL A 87 -4.94 -0.79 -6.40
C VAL A 87 -3.97 -1.71 -5.70
N PHE A 88 -2.79 -1.20 -5.38
CA PHE A 88 -1.80 -1.92 -4.58
C PHE A 88 -1.59 -1.20 -3.25
N LEU A 89 -1.75 -1.94 -2.15
CA LEU A 89 -1.56 -1.45 -0.79
C LEU A 89 -0.22 -1.90 -0.24
N THR A 90 0.51 -0.99 0.35
CA THR A 90 1.78 -1.33 0.98
C THR A 90 2.12 -0.32 2.08
N SER A 91 3.20 -0.57 2.77
CA SER A 91 3.88 0.42 3.58
C SER A 91 5.22 0.74 2.94
N SER A 92 6.05 1.50 3.61
CA SER A 92 7.39 1.87 3.16
C SER A 92 8.39 1.67 4.30
N ASN A 93 9.65 1.49 3.97
CA ASN A 93 10.71 1.34 4.97
C ASN A 93 11.02 2.67 5.67
N ALA A 94 11.05 3.76 4.90
CA ALA A 94 11.29 5.09 5.44
C ALA A 94 10.76 6.16 4.50
N ILE A 95 10.51 7.35 5.04
CA ILE A 95 10.12 8.54 4.27
C ILE A 95 10.99 9.70 4.73
N THR A 96 11.60 10.41 3.78
CA THR A 96 12.41 11.59 4.07
C THR A 96 11.56 12.85 4.14
N GLU A 97 12.08 13.90 4.78
CA GLU A 97 11.42 15.21 4.81
C GLU A 97 11.17 15.79 3.42
N LYS A 98 12.03 15.44 2.47
CA LYS A 98 11.89 15.90 1.08
C LYS A 98 10.83 15.17 0.30
N GLY A 99 10.14 14.20 0.91
CA GLY A 99 9.10 13.41 0.26
C GLY A 99 9.64 12.22 -0.53
N GLN A 100 10.84 11.77 -0.26
CA GLN A 100 11.40 10.57 -0.86
C GLN A 100 10.90 9.35 -0.09
N ILE A 101 10.46 8.34 -0.83
CA ILE A 101 9.96 7.09 -0.26
C ILE A 101 11.04 6.02 -0.46
N VAL A 102 11.56 5.50 0.64
CA VAL A 102 12.67 4.54 0.63
C VAL A 102 12.14 3.13 0.84
N ASN A 103 12.45 2.23 -0.07
CA ASN A 103 12.00 0.85 -0.01
C ASN A 103 13.16 -0.11 -0.28
N VAL A 104 13.17 -1.22 0.47
CA VAL A 104 14.13 -2.31 0.30
C VAL A 104 13.36 -3.63 0.33
N ASP A 105 13.51 -4.42 -0.70
CA ASP A 105 12.87 -5.74 -0.82
C ASP A 105 13.89 -6.83 -1.06
N GLY A 106 13.64 -8.01 -0.48
CA GLY A 106 14.46 -9.19 -0.72
C GLY A 106 14.32 -9.73 -2.15
N ARG A 107 13.16 -9.56 -2.78
CA ARG A 107 12.85 -10.06 -4.13
C ARG A 107 12.53 -8.96 -5.13
N GLY A 108 12.42 -7.73 -4.69
CA GLY A 108 12.08 -6.60 -5.56
C GLY A 108 10.62 -6.54 -6.00
N ASN A 109 9.75 -7.43 -5.53
CA ASN A 109 8.35 -7.52 -5.96
C ASN A 109 7.54 -6.29 -5.56
N ARG A 110 7.62 -5.86 -4.30
CA ARG A 110 6.90 -4.68 -3.82
C ARG A 110 7.42 -3.41 -4.49
N VAL A 111 8.73 -3.27 -4.60
CA VAL A 111 9.35 -2.12 -5.27
C VAL A 111 8.94 -2.05 -6.74
N ALA A 112 8.90 -3.17 -7.43
CA ALA A 112 8.44 -3.22 -8.82
C ALA A 112 7.00 -2.71 -8.96
N MET A 113 6.09 -3.14 -8.07
CA MET A 113 4.70 -2.73 -8.08
C MET A 113 4.50 -1.25 -7.72
N ILE A 114 5.32 -0.71 -6.80
CA ILE A 114 5.30 0.72 -6.46
C ILE A 114 5.76 1.56 -7.64
N THR A 115 6.79 1.09 -8.33
CA THR A 115 7.41 1.82 -9.43
C THR A 115 6.55 1.82 -10.70
N PHE A 116 5.95 0.68 -11.01
CA PHE A 116 5.14 0.53 -12.21
C PHE A 116 4.22 -0.69 -12.08
N GLY A 117 3.07 -0.63 -12.72
CA GLY A 117 2.13 -1.73 -12.81
C GLY A 117 0.74 -1.36 -12.32
N PRO A 118 0.47 -1.41 -11.00
CA PRO A 118 -0.84 -1.04 -10.47
C PRO A 118 -1.25 0.37 -10.88
N LYS A 119 -2.53 0.56 -11.17
CA LYS A 119 -3.07 1.87 -11.55
C LYS A 119 -2.98 2.89 -10.41
N LYS A 120 -3.08 2.42 -9.18
CA LYS A 120 -3.00 3.25 -7.97
C LYS A 120 -2.20 2.50 -6.91
N VAL A 121 -1.32 3.22 -6.24
CA VAL A 121 -0.57 2.68 -5.08
C VAL A 121 -0.94 3.49 -3.85
N ILE A 122 -1.36 2.81 -2.80
CA ILE A 122 -1.67 3.42 -1.51
C ILE A 122 -0.61 2.97 -0.52
N ILE A 123 0.12 3.92 0.04
CA ILE A 123 1.18 3.66 1.01
C ILE A 123 0.72 4.18 2.37
N ILE A 124 0.63 3.29 3.35
CA ILE A 124 0.27 3.62 4.72
C ILE A 124 1.51 3.45 5.58
N VAL A 125 1.91 4.52 6.25
CA VAL A 125 3.10 4.50 7.12
C VAL A 125 2.75 5.01 8.51
N GLY A 126 3.34 4.37 9.51
CA GLY A 126 3.25 4.82 10.88
C GLY A 126 4.25 5.96 11.15
N LYS A 127 3.98 6.72 12.21
CA LYS A 127 4.79 7.86 12.63
C LYS A 127 6.26 7.50 12.88
N ILE A 128 6.54 6.28 13.31
CA ILE A 128 7.90 5.82 13.61
C ILE A 128 8.82 5.82 12.37
N LYS A 129 8.23 5.80 11.18
CA LYS A 129 8.97 5.81 9.91
C LYS A 129 9.16 7.22 9.35
N LEU A 130 8.68 8.25 10.06
CA LEU A 130 8.62 9.65 9.60
C LEU A 130 9.38 10.59 10.51
N PRO A 131 9.98 11.65 9.95
CA PRO A 131 10.72 11.65 8.70
C PRO A 131 12.17 11.29 8.95
N VAL A 132 12.83 10.77 7.93
CA VAL A 132 14.28 10.54 7.97
C VAL A 132 14.94 11.72 7.26
N THR A 133 15.85 12.38 7.96
CA THR A 133 16.57 13.52 7.40
C THR A 133 17.74 13.10 6.51
#